data_4084b87cd5bf8345b8375726f726e24b
#
_entry.id   4084b87cd5bf8345b8375726f726e24b
#
_cell.length_a   1.000
_cell.length_b   1.000
_cell.length_c   1.000
_cell.angle_alpha   90.00
_cell.angle_beta   90.00
_cell.angle_gamma   90.00
#
_symmetry.space_group_name_H-M   'P 1'
#
loop_
_entity.id
_entity.type
_entity.pdbx_description
1 polymer ?
#
loop_
_entity_poly.entity_id
_entity_poly.type
_entity_poly.pdbx_seq_one_letter_code
_entity_poly.pdbx_strand_id
1 'polypeptide(L)'
;LCCFLHAKRRSWFIHDGQISKQAIRAFTLASLAPKAGEHLWDLGAGSGSIGIEWLLSGPSMKATAVEKQPNRVDNIRQNATILGVDHLVVVESNIVDAIYKLEKPDCIFIGGGLSEKLVDLLWMHMSDGTRLVANAVTIETDRLLTSIQPRFGGSIQRLEISNLEEIG
;
A
#
# COMPACT_ATOMS: atom_id res chain seq x y z
N LEU A 1 -20.91 11.02 -8.40
CA LEU A 1 -20.94 10.64 -6.97
C LEU A 1 -19.50 10.53 -6.52
N CYS A 2 -19.00 11.57 -5.83
CA CYS A 2 -17.70 11.50 -5.16
C CYS A 2 -17.80 10.50 -4.01
N CYS A 3 -17.26 9.29 -4.22
CA CYS A 3 -16.95 8.40 -3.11
C CYS A 3 -15.78 9.04 -2.36
N PHE A 4 -16.06 9.71 -1.25
CA PHE A 4 -15.02 10.20 -0.36
C PHE A 4 -14.32 8.98 0.24
N LEU A 5 -13.10 8.71 -0.23
CA LEU A 5 -12.18 7.78 0.42
C LEU A 5 -11.84 8.33 1.82
N HIS A 6 -12.63 7.96 2.80
CA HIS A 6 -12.37 8.30 4.19
C HIS A 6 -11.37 7.29 4.74
N ALA A 7 -10.10 7.63 4.70
CA ALA A 7 -9.09 6.83 5.38
C ALA A 7 -9.47 6.68 6.86
N LYS A 8 -9.46 5.45 7.35
CA LYS A 8 -9.88 5.10 8.71
C LYS A 8 -8.93 5.70 9.74
N ARG A 9 -9.40 5.98 10.96
CA ARG A 9 -8.53 6.45 12.04
C ARG A 9 -7.48 5.38 12.36
N ARG A 10 -6.27 5.82 12.77
CA ARG A 10 -5.18 4.92 13.17
C ARG A 10 -5.62 3.94 14.28
N SER A 11 -6.43 4.40 15.21
CA SER A 11 -6.96 3.61 16.33
C SER A 11 -7.90 2.47 15.92
N TRP A 12 -8.27 2.38 14.65
CA TRP A 12 -9.10 1.28 14.14
C TRP A 12 -8.26 0.07 13.67
N PHE A 13 -6.94 0.21 13.66
CA PHE A 13 -6.02 -0.84 13.23
C PHE A 13 -5.18 -1.32 14.41
N ILE A 14 -5.01 -2.63 14.51
CA ILE A 14 -3.99 -3.26 15.34
C ILE A 14 -2.66 -3.10 14.59
N HIS A 15 -1.63 -2.60 15.27
CA HIS A 15 -0.32 -2.36 14.67
C HIS A 15 0.78 -2.35 15.74
N ASP A 16 2.02 -2.61 15.35
CA ASP A 16 3.23 -2.61 16.18
C ASP A 16 3.90 -1.22 16.37
N GLY A 17 3.14 -0.15 16.10
CA GLY A 17 3.66 1.23 16.06
C GLY A 17 3.93 1.73 14.65
N GLN A 18 4.16 0.84 13.70
CA GLN A 18 4.42 1.18 12.30
C GLN A 18 3.13 1.11 11.47
N ILE A 19 2.48 2.23 11.35
CA ILE A 19 1.34 2.42 10.44
C ILE A 19 1.44 3.81 9.83
N SER A 20 1.21 3.93 8.54
CA SER A 20 1.17 5.22 7.84
C SER A 20 0.09 6.13 8.45
N LYS A 21 0.40 7.42 8.58
CA LYS A 21 -0.57 8.42 9.05
C LYS A 21 -1.81 8.43 8.16
N GLN A 22 -2.97 8.70 8.74
CA GLN A 22 -4.26 8.70 8.04
C GLN A 22 -4.24 9.54 6.75
N ALA A 23 -3.71 10.76 6.81
CA ALA A 23 -3.63 11.64 5.65
C ALA A 23 -2.71 11.08 4.55
N ILE A 24 -1.61 10.41 4.91
CA ILE A 24 -0.72 9.75 3.95
C ILE A 24 -1.45 8.58 3.27
N ARG A 25 -2.23 7.79 4.01
CA ARG A 25 -3.01 6.71 3.41
C ARG A 25 -4.08 7.23 2.45
N ALA A 26 -4.80 8.29 2.84
CA ALA A 26 -5.79 8.94 1.97
C ALA A 26 -5.14 9.41 0.65
N PHE A 27 -3.96 10.03 0.73
CA PHE A 27 -3.22 10.47 -0.44
C PHE A 27 -2.72 9.30 -1.30
N THR A 28 -2.22 8.25 -0.66
CA THR A 28 -1.79 7.00 -1.34
C THR A 28 -2.95 6.38 -2.12
N LEU A 29 -4.13 6.25 -1.50
CA LEU A 29 -5.32 5.71 -2.16
C LEU A 29 -5.80 6.60 -3.31
N ALA A 30 -5.75 7.93 -3.15
CA ALA A 30 -6.06 8.85 -4.23
C ALA A 30 -5.09 8.68 -5.42
N SER A 31 -3.80 8.46 -5.15
CA SER A 31 -2.78 8.21 -6.18
C SER A 31 -2.95 6.85 -6.85
N LEU A 32 -3.38 5.82 -6.12
CA LEU A 32 -3.73 4.51 -6.67
C LEU A 32 -5.00 4.57 -7.53
N ALA A 33 -5.88 5.55 -7.32
CA ALA A 33 -7.10 5.81 -8.09
C ALA A 33 -7.95 4.54 -8.31
N PRO A 34 -8.50 3.90 -7.25
CA PRO A 34 -9.18 2.61 -7.34
C PRO A 34 -10.37 2.65 -8.30
N LYS A 35 -10.49 1.60 -9.13
CA LYS A 35 -11.62 1.37 -10.01
C LYS A 35 -12.28 0.03 -9.66
N ALA A 36 -13.60 -0.04 -9.82
CA ALA A 36 -14.36 -1.24 -9.48
C ALA A 36 -13.79 -2.51 -10.15
N GLY A 37 -13.60 -3.55 -9.36
CA GLY A 37 -13.13 -4.86 -9.82
C GLY A 37 -11.62 -5.01 -9.91
N GLU A 38 -10.84 -3.96 -9.71
CA GLU A 38 -9.38 -4.02 -9.78
C GLU A 38 -8.74 -4.77 -8.60
N HIS A 39 -7.57 -5.34 -8.87
CA HIS A 39 -6.75 -6.08 -7.92
C HIS A 39 -5.51 -5.27 -7.51
N LEU A 40 -5.37 -5.02 -6.21
CA LEU A 40 -4.18 -4.39 -5.62
C LEU A 40 -3.20 -5.45 -5.08
N TRP A 41 -1.92 -5.26 -5.35
CA TRP A 41 -0.85 -5.82 -4.52
C TRP A 41 -0.40 -4.78 -3.49
N ASP A 42 -0.55 -5.11 -2.21
CA ASP A 42 -0.02 -4.34 -1.07
C ASP A 42 1.28 -5.01 -0.58
N LEU A 43 2.43 -4.53 -1.09
CA LEU A 43 3.74 -5.14 -0.86
C LEU A 43 4.44 -4.51 0.34
N GLY A 44 4.80 -5.34 1.33
CA GLY A 44 5.28 -4.88 2.63
C GLY A 44 4.14 -4.26 3.43
N ALA A 45 3.03 -4.98 3.52
CA ALA A 45 1.73 -4.45 3.95
C ALA A 45 1.68 -3.95 5.40
N GLY A 46 2.61 -4.39 6.27
CA GLY A 46 2.67 -3.94 7.66
C GLY A 46 1.39 -4.25 8.45
N SER A 47 0.56 -3.26 8.69
CA SER A 47 -0.77 -3.44 9.32
C SER A 47 -1.90 -3.80 8.35
N GLY A 48 -1.62 -3.86 7.05
CA GLY A 48 -2.61 -4.09 5.99
C GLY A 48 -3.52 -2.91 5.69
N SER A 49 -3.21 -1.74 6.23
CA SER A 49 -4.14 -0.60 6.18
C SER A 49 -4.45 -0.12 4.76
N ILE A 50 -3.51 -0.17 3.83
CA ILE A 50 -3.76 0.24 2.43
C ILE A 50 -4.61 -0.81 1.71
N GLY A 51 -4.26 -2.10 1.81
CA GLY A 51 -5.05 -3.19 1.22
C GLY A 51 -6.49 -3.22 1.74
N ILE A 52 -6.69 -3.03 3.04
CA ILE A 52 -8.01 -2.96 3.68
C ILE A 52 -8.81 -1.75 3.18
N GLU A 53 -8.22 -0.55 3.20
CA GLU A 53 -8.90 0.66 2.73
C GLU A 53 -9.17 0.64 1.23
N TRP A 54 -8.32 -0.04 0.44
CA TRP A 54 -8.57 -0.33 -0.97
C TRP A 54 -9.84 -1.18 -1.14
N LEU A 55 -9.98 -2.27 -0.39
CA LEU A 55 -11.18 -3.12 -0.43
C LEU A 55 -12.43 -2.38 -0.01
N LEU A 56 -12.34 -1.47 0.96
CA LEU A 56 -13.44 -0.63 1.41
C LEU A 56 -13.81 0.49 0.42
N SER A 57 -13.00 0.74 -0.59
CA SER A 57 -13.26 1.83 -1.57
C SER A 57 -14.40 1.52 -2.55
N GLY A 58 -14.79 0.26 -2.68
CA GLY A 58 -15.90 -0.11 -3.56
C GLY A 58 -16.20 -1.61 -3.58
N PRO A 59 -17.32 -2.00 -4.17
CA PRO A 59 -17.66 -3.41 -4.35
C PRO A 59 -16.73 -4.07 -5.37
N SER A 60 -16.56 -5.38 -5.24
CA SER A 60 -15.77 -6.22 -6.16
C SER A 60 -14.28 -5.92 -6.20
N MET A 61 -13.77 -5.07 -5.29
CA MET A 61 -12.34 -4.82 -5.17
C MET A 61 -11.62 -6.07 -4.69
N LYS A 62 -10.40 -6.29 -5.17
CA LYS A 62 -9.51 -7.39 -4.75
C LYS A 62 -8.21 -6.82 -4.22
N ALA A 63 -7.63 -7.47 -3.22
CA ALA A 63 -6.30 -7.12 -2.72
C ALA A 63 -5.56 -8.36 -2.23
N THR A 64 -4.25 -8.35 -2.46
CA THR A 64 -3.31 -9.31 -1.89
C THR A 64 -2.25 -8.55 -1.11
N ALA A 65 -2.22 -8.76 0.20
CA ALA A 65 -1.23 -8.21 1.11
C ALA A 65 -0.08 -9.18 1.28
N VAL A 66 1.14 -8.74 0.98
CA VAL A 66 2.37 -9.53 1.18
C VAL A 66 3.15 -8.94 2.34
N GLU A 67 3.37 -9.74 3.38
CA GLU A 67 4.14 -9.36 4.56
C GLU A 67 5.00 -10.56 5.01
N LYS A 68 6.24 -10.28 5.42
CA LYS A 68 7.18 -11.34 5.84
C LYS A 68 7.19 -11.62 7.34
N GLN A 69 6.68 -10.71 8.15
CA GLN A 69 6.71 -10.83 9.61
C GLN A 69 5.43 -11.49 10.11
N PRO A 70 5.49 -12.67 10.77
CA PRO A 70 4.30 -13.41 11.19
C PRO A 70 3.36 -12.60 12.09
N ASN A 71 3.90 -11.84 13.06
CA ASN A 71 3.11 -11.00 13.95
C ASN A 71 2.32 -9.91 13.19
N ARG A 72 2.88 -9.37 12.11
CA ARG A 72 2.18 -8.40 11.24
C ARG A 72 1.14 -9.07 10.37
N VAL A 73 1.42 -10.27 9.87
CA VAL A 73 0.46 -11.09 9.13
C VAL A 73 -0.78 -11.34 10.00
N ASP A 74 -0.60 -11.67 11.27
CA ASP A 74 -1.71 -11.86 12.21
C ASP A 74 -2.49 -10.56 12.44
N ASN A 75 -1.79 -9.43 12.59
CA ASN A 75 -2.43 -8.12 12.68
C ASN A 75 -3.26 -7.79 11.41
N ILE A 76 -2.75 -8.08 10.21
CA ILE A 76 -3.47 -7.86 8.95
C ILE A 76 -4.77 -8.66 8.95
N ARG A 77 -4.73 -9.96 9.30
CA ARG A 77 -5.91 -10.84 9.34
C ARG A 77 -6.95 -10.33 10.34
N GLN A 78 -6.51 -9.97 11.55
CA GLN A 78 -7.40 -9.40 12.57
C GLN A 78 -8.02 -8.08 12.11
N ASN A 79 -7.24 -7.18 11.53
CA ASN A 79 -7.73 -5.91 11.00
C ASN A 79 -8.75 -6.12 9.86
N ALA A 80 -8.50 -7.08 8.97
CA ALA A 80 -9.42 -7.42 7.89
C ALA A 80 -10.77 -7.90 8.43
N THR A 81 -10.76 -8.77 9.46
CA THR A 81 -11.98 -9.25 10.12
C THR A 81 -12.71 -8.12 10.86
N ILE A 82 -12.02 -7.32 11.66
CA ILE A 82 -12.62 -6.20 12.40
C ILE A 82 -13.29 -5.19 11.45
N LEU A 83 -12.70 -4.97 10.28
CA LEU A 83 -13.18 -3.98 9.31
C LEU A 83 -14.10 -4.59 8.22
N GLY A 84 -14.43 -5.88 8.32
CA GLY A 84 -15.40 -6.55 7.45
C GLY A 84 -14.92 -6.78 6.02
N VAL A 85 -13.62 -6.99 5.83
CA VAL A 85 -12.99 -7.30 4.53
C VAL A 85 -12.19 -8.59 4.60
N ASP A 86 -12.77 -9.64 5.15
CA ASP A 86 -12.16 -10.97 5.34
C ASP A 86 -11.68 -11.63 4.03
N HIS A 87 -12.13 -11.13 2.90
CA HIS A 87 -11.70 -11.57 1.57
C HIS A 87 -10.34 -11.02 1.14
N LEU A 88 -9.67 -10.21 1.99
CA LEU A 88 -8.27 -9.84 1.80
C LEU A 88 -7.38 -11.09 1.76
N VAL A 89 -6.69 -11.32 0.66
CA VAL A 89 -5.70 -12.40 0.57
C VAL A 89 -4.44 -11.97 1.30
N VAL A 90 -3.99 -12.72 2.30
CA VAL A 90 -2.77 -12.42 3.07
C VAL A 90 -1.73 -13.50 2.84
N VAL A 91 -0.60 -13.09 2.29
CA VAL A 91 0.53 -13.95 1.94
C VAL A 91 1.70 -13.66 2.87
N GLU A 92 2.04 -14.64 3.71
CA GLU A 92 3.25 -14.60 4.54
C GLU A 92 4.45 -15.02 3.70
N SER A 93 5.19 -14.04 3.19
CA SER A 93 6.33 -14.29 2.31
C SER A 93 7.22 -13.07 2.16
N ASN A 94 8.44 -13.28 1.69
CA ASN A 94 9.25 -12.24 1.08
C ASN A 94 8.57 -11.76 -0.22
N ILE A 95 8.61 -10.46 -0.50
CA ILE A 95 7.99 -9.87 -1.69
C ILE A 95 8.50 -10.52 -2.99
N VAL A 96 9.82 -10.70 -3.10
CA VAL A 96 10.45 -11.27 -4.32
C VAL A 96 9.93 -12.68 -4.59
N ASP A 97 9.77 -13.51 -3.55
CA ASP A 97 9.31 -14.89 -3.69
C ASP A 97 7.80 -14.96 -3.99
N ALA A 98 7.03 -13.98 -3.50
CA ALA A 98 5.59 -13.91 -3.69
C ALA A 98 5.23 -13.53 -5.13
N ILE A 99 5.89 -12.54 -5.73
CA ILE A 99 5.57 -11.97 -7.05
C ILE A 99 5.40 -13.04 -8.13
N TYR A 100 6.23 -14.08 -8.12
CA TYR A 100 6.17 -15.16 -9.13
C TYR A 100 4.96 -16.09 -9.01
N LYS A 101 4.22 -16.03 -7.89
CA LYS A 101 3.11 -16.93 -7.57
C LYS A 101 1.76 -16.24 -7.57
N LEU A 102 1.75 -14.91 -7.63
CA LEU A 102 0.53 -14.10 -7.55
C LEU A 102 -0.07 -13.87 -8.93
N GLU A 103 -1.40 -13.80 -8.98
CA GLU A 103 -2.11 -13.28 -10.15
C GLU A 103 -1.72 -11.83 -10.41
N LYS A 104 -1.59 -11.45 -11.70
CA LYS A 104 -1.18 -10.09 -12.07
C LYS A 104 -2.12 -9.03 -11.49
N PRO A 105 -1.59 -7.93 -10.95
CA PRO A 105 -2.38 -6.86 -10.38
C PRO A 105 -2.71 -5.77 -11.41
N ASP A 106 -3.74 -5.00 -11.12
CA ASP A 106 -4.03 -3.72 -11.80
C ASP A 106 -3.27 -2.56 -11.13
N CYS A 107 -3.04 -2.69 -9.82
CA CYS A 107 -2.35 -1.70 -9.01
C CYS A 107 -1.34 -2.37 -8.09
N ILE A 108 -0.24 -1.66 -7.83
CA ILE A 108 0.79 -2.07 -6.87
C ILE A 108 1.05 -0.92 -5.91
N PHE A 109 1.01 -1.21 -4.62
CA PHE A 109 1.50 -0.33 -3.57
C PHE A 109 2.72 -0.95 -2.91
N ILE A 110 3.77 -0.15 -2.70
CA ILE A 110 4.96 -0.57 -1.95
C ILE A 110 5.01 0.23 -0.65
N GLY A 111 4.62 -0.43 0.45
CA GLY A 111 4.61 0.14 1.80
C GLY A 111 5.93 0.01 2.53
N GLY A 112 6.76 -0.96 2.14
CA GLY A 112 8.09 -1.20 2.70
C GLY A 112 8.91 -2.16 1.86
N GLY A 113 10.23 -2.17 2.08
CA GLY A 113 11.14 -3.05 1.35
C GLY A 113 11.47 -2.61 -0.07
N LEU A 114 11.22 -1.33 -0.41
CA LEU A 114 11.58 -0.78 -1.72
C LEU A 114 13.10 -0.89 -1.93
N SER A 115 13.49 -1.41 -3.10
CA SER A 115 14.86 -1.49 -3.57
C SER A 115 14.89 -1.41 -5.10
N GLU A 116 16.01 -1.01 -5.69
CA GLU A 116 16.16 -0.96 -7.14
C GLU A 116 15.87 -2.33 -7.76
N LYS A 117 16.42 -3.39 -7.18
CA LYS A 117 16.17 -4.77 -7.61
C LYS A 117 14.68 -5.13 -7.60
N LEU A 118 13.92 -4.68 -6.59
CA LEU A 118 12.48 -4.92 -6.54
C LEU A 118 11.75 -4.15 -7.63
N VAL A 119 12.14 -2.89 -7.89
CA VAL A 119 11.53 -2.09 -8.97
C VAL A 119 11.79 -2.72 -10.33
N ASP A 120 13.03 -3.16 -10.61
CA ASP A 120 13.37 -3.86 -11.85
C ASP A 120 12.55 -5.13 -12.02
N LEU A 121 12.39 -5.92 -10.96
CA LEU A 121 11.59 -7.13 -10.98
C LEU A 121 10.12 -6.84 -11.27
N LEU A 122 9.54 -5.86 -10.60
CA LEU A 122 8.15 -5.45 -10.83
C LEU A 122 7.96 -4.95 -12.26
N TRP A 123 8.88 -4.14 -12.78
CA TRP A 123 8.82 -3.62 -14.14
C TRP A 123 8.79 -4.73 -15.21
N MET A 124 9.53 -5.81 -14.97
CA MET A 124 9.50 -6.99 -15.86
C MET A 124 8.23 -7.81 -15.76
N HIS A 125 7.51 -7.74 -14.63
CA HIS A 125 6.34 -8.59 -14.36
C HIS A 125 5.00 -7.86 -14.49
N MET A 126 5.01 -6.53 -14.43
CA MET A 126 3.79 -5.71 -14.59
C MET A 126 3.24 -5.83 -16.03
N SER A 127 1.91 -5.76 -16.13
CA SER A 127 1.24 -5.55 -17.41
C SER A 127 1.21 -4.08 -17.78
N ASP A 128 1.07 -3.78 -19.07
CA ASP A 128 0.85 -2.41 -19.52
C ASP A 128 -0.40 -1.82 -18.84
N GLY A 129 -0.27 -0.60 -18.34
CA GLY A 129 -1.33 0.10 -17.63
C GLY A 129 -1.41 -0.19 -16.13
N THR A 130 -0.61 -1.13 -15.57
CA THR A 130 -0.52 -1.32 -14.12
C THR A 130 0.00 -0.05 -13.44
N ARG A 131 -0.72 0.44 -12.44
CA ARG A 131 -0.32 1.62 -11.65
C ARG A 131 0.52 1.19 -10.46
N LEU A 132 1.66 1.86 -10.25
CA LEU A 132 2.56 1.63 -9.12
C LEU A 132 2.69 2.88 -8.29
N VAL A 133 2.46 2.76 -6.98
CA VAL A 133 2.68 3.82 -5.99
C VAL A 133 3.61 3.30 -4.90
N ALA A 134 4.60 4.10 -4.53
CA ALA A 134 5.51 3.78 -3.43
C ALA A 134 5.65 4.99 -2.51
N ASN A 135 5.69 4.74 -1.19
CA ASN A 135 5.91 5.77 -0.21
C ASN A 135 7.35 5.71 0.33
N ALA A 136 8.01 6.86 0.34
CA ALA A 136 9.31 7.04 0.98
C ALA A 136 9.15 7.74 2.33
N VAL A 137 9.63 7.10 3.40
CA VAL A 137 9.63 7.65 4.76
C VAL A 137 11.05 7.78 5.33
N THR A 138 12.07 7.34 4.59
CA THR A 138 13.48 7.47 4.93
C THR A 138 14.24 8.20 3.83
N ILE A 139 15.37 8.79 4.20
CA ILE A 139 16.26 9.49 3.25
C ILE A 139 16.76 8.53 2.16
N GLU A 140 17.04 7.28 2.51
CA GLU A 140 17.50 6.26 1.58
C GLU A 140 16.45 5.94 0.54
N THR A 141 15.19 5.78 0.96
CA THR A 141 14.07 5.50 0.04
C THR A 141 13.75 6.73 -0.83
N ASP A 142 13.83 7.96 -0.28
CA ASP A 142 13.66 9.19 -1.08
C ASP A 142 14.75 9.32 -2.15
N ARG A 143 16.00 9.06 -1.79
CA ARG A 143 17.11 9.04 -2.75
C ARG A 143 16.92 7.99 -3.84
N LEU A 144 16.50 6.78 -3.45
CA LEU A 144 16.23 5.71 -4.39
C LEU A 144 15.12 6.11 -5.38
N LEU A 145 13.96 6.58 -4.90
CA LEU A 145 12.88 7.02 -5.79
C LEU A 145 13.32 8.13 -6.74
N THR A 146 14.08 9.10 -6.24
CA THR A 146 14.62 10.19 -7.07
C THR A 146 15.59 9.69 -8.14
N SER A 147 16.42 8.68 -7.82
CA SER A 147 17.40 8.13 -8.76
C SER A 147 16.79 7.27 -9.86
N ILE A 148 15.70 6.54 -9.56
CA ILE A 148 15.05 5.64 -10.51
C ILE A 148 13.99 6.35 -11.38
N GLN A 149 13.44 7.48 -10.92
CA GLN A 149 12.39 8.21 -11.63
C GLN A 149 12.74 8.54 -13.10
N PRO A 150 13.97 9.00 -13.45
CA PRO A 150 14.30 9.27 -14.86
C PRO A 150 14.25 8.02 -15.75
N ARG A 151 14.46 6.83 -15.17
CA ARG A 151 14.47 5.55 -15.90
C ARG A 151 13.08 4.98 -16.11
N PHE A 152 12.22 5.09 -15.10
CA PHE A 152 10.89 4.48 -15.10
C PHE A 152 9.75 5.47 -15.33
N GLY A 153 10.04 6.76 -15.33
CA GLY A 153 9.03 7.81 -15.45
C GLY A 153 8.23 8.02 -14.16
N GLY A 154 7.01 8.55 -14.32
CA GLY A 154 6.11 8.84 -13.20
C GLY A 154 6.39 10.20 -12.54
N SER A 155 5.68 10.49 -11.45
CA SER A 155 5.78 11.74 -10.70
C SER A 155 6.22 11.49 -9.26
N ILE A 156 7.01 12.40 -8.71
CA ILE A 156 7.39 12.41 -7.29
C ILE A 156 6.72 13.61 -6.64
N GLN A 157 6.05 13.36 -5.52
CA GLN A 157 5.41 14.41 -4.72
C GLN A 157 5.93 14.33 -3.29
N ARG A 158 6.16 15.50 -2.68
CA ARG A 158 6.52 15.61 -1.27
C ARG A 158 5.36 16.20 -0.50
N LEU A 159 4.99 15.55 0.59
CA LEU A 159 3.88 15.95 1.44
C LEU A 159 4.41 16.34 2.82
N GLU A 160 4.05 17.53 3.26
CA GLU A 160 4.24 17.99 4.64
C GLU A 160 2.86 18.20 5.26
N ILE A 161 2.62 17.60 6.42
CA ILE A 161 1.34 17.65 7.11
C ILE A 161 1.59 18.11 8.55
N SER A 162 1.08 19.29 8.88
CA SER A 162 1.13 19.87 10.22
C SER A 162 -0.26 19.85 10.85
N ASN A 163 -0.33 19.52 12.13
CA ASN A 163 -1.54 19.70 12.93
C ASN A 163 -1.34 20.93 13.82
N LEU A 164 -2.35 21.76 13.89
CA LEU A 164 -2.41 22.85 14.87
C LEU A 164 -3.15 22.33 16.10
N GLU A 165 -2.52 22.43 17.26
CA GLU A 165 -3.13 22.10 18.55
C GLU A 165 -3.21 23.39 19.36
N GLU A 166 -4.34 23.63 20.03
CA GLU A 166 -4.45 24.73 20.99
C GLU A 166 -3.57 24.40 22.19
N ILE A 167 -2.67 25.31 22.50
CA ILE A 167 -1.89 25.28 23.74
C ILE A 167 -2.74 25.96 24.79
N GLY A 168 -3.39 25.18 25.66
CA GLY A 168 -4.17 25.65 26.80
C GLY A 168 -3.32 26.30 27.89
#